data_e1c8e4f9abf1f949b4b739e940ad630f
#
_entry.id   e1c8e4f9abf1f949b4b739e940ad630f
#
_cell.length_a   1.000
_cell.length_b   1.000
_cell.length_c   1.000
_cell.angle_alpha   90.00
_cell.angle_beta   90.00
_cell.angle_gamma   90.00
#
_symmetry.space_group_name_H-M   'P 1'
#
loop_
_entity.id
_entity.type
_entity.pdbx_description
1 polymer ?
#
loop_
_entity_poly.entity_id
_entity_poly.type
_entity_poly.pdbx_seq_one_letter_code
_entity_poly.pdbx_strand_id
1 'polypeptide(L)'
;MEAKEISKAVIKRLPRYYRYLGELMEENVERISSNDLSKKMHVTASQIRQDLNNFGGFGQQGYGYNVRYLYTEIGKILGLDTVHPMIILGAGNLGQALANYVDFEKRGFKLVGIFDVNPVLEGIAVRGIEIQMLSDLPLFLKENEVEIAILTLPKI
;
A
#
# COMPACT_ATOMS: atom_id res chain seq x y z
N MET A 1 -1.84 28.78 -5.94
CA MET A 1 -2.98 27.97 -5.46
C MET A 1 -2.46 27.08 -4.35
N GLU A 2 -2.85 27.33 -3.13
CA GLU A 2 -2.55 26.41 -2.03
C GLU A 2 -3.24 25.08 -2.33
N ALA A 3 -2.46 24.01 -2.33
CA ALA A 3 -3.01 22.65 -2.40
C ALA A 3 -3.93 22.47 -1.19
N LYS A 4 -5.22 22.28 -1.42
CA LYS A 4 -6.21 22.08 -0.38
C LYS A 4 -5.80 20.84 0.42
N GLU A 5 -5.43 21.04 1.67
CA GLU A 5 -4.98 19.95 2.54
C GLU A 5 -6.10 18.93 2.69
N ILE A 6 -5.83 17.69 2.26
CA ILE A 6 -6.80 16.60 2.35
C ILE A 6 -6.93 16.17 3.80
N SER A 7 -8.16 16.10 4.32
CA SER A 7 -8.39 15.73 5.71
C SER A 7 -7.90 14.32 6.02
N LYS A 8 -7.40 14.11 7.25
CA LYS A 8 -6.97 12.78 7.73
C LYS A 8 -8.04 11.69 7.59
N ALA A 9 -9.31 12.07 7.72
CA ALA A 9 -10.43 11.14 7.56
C ALA A 9 -10.57 10.65 6.12
N VAL A 10 -10.36 11.53 5.14
CA VAL A 10 -10.33 11.14 3.72
C VAL A 10 -9.11 10.26 3.43
N ILE A 11 -7.93 10.66 3.89
CA ILE A 11 -6.68 9.89 3.67
C ILE A 11 -6.83 8.44 4.17
N LYS A 12 -7.46 8.21 5.32
CA LYS A 12 -7.71 6.87 5.85
C LYS A 12 -8.62 6.01 4.95
N ARG A 13 -9.47 6.63 4.13
CA ARG A 13 -10.34 5.92 3.19
C ARG A 13 -9.69 5.67 1.81
N LEU A 14 -8.64 6.43 1.46
CA LEU A 14 -8.00 6.33 0.15
C LEU A 14 -7.48 4.93 -0.20
N PRO A 15 -6.93 4.12 0.72
CA PRO A 15 -6.52 2.76 0.39
C PRO A 15 -7.67 1.88 -0.11
N ARG A 16 -8.88 2.08 0.39
CA ARG A 16 -10.07 1.36 -0.09
C ARG A 16 -10.45 1.80 -1.51
N TYR A 17 -10.45 3.11 -1.78
CA TYR A 17 -10.64 3.63 -3.13
C TYR A 17 -9.62 3.06 -4.09
N TYR A 18 -8.35 3.08 -3.73
CA TYR A 18 -7.26 2.58 -4.54
C TYR A 18 -7.46 1.11 -4.93
N ARG A 19 -7.82 0.27 -3.97
CA ARG A 19 -8.09 -1.15 -4.20
C ARG A 19 -9.24 -1.36 -5.18
N TYR A 20 -10.40 -0.75 -4.94
CA TYR A 20 -11.57 -0.95 -5.80
C TYR A 20 -11.39 -0.36 -7.20
N LEU A 21 -10.70 0.77 -7.32
CA LEU A 21 -10.36 1.33 -8.62
C LEU A 21 -9.38 0.42 -9.38
N GLY A 22 -8.44 -0.23 -8.70
CA GLY A 22 -7.55 -1.23 -9.28
C GLY A 22 -8.32 -2.43 -9.83
N GLU A 23 -9.28 -2.97 -9.07
CA GLU A 23 -10.18 -4.05 -9.52
C GLU A 23 -10.96 -3.64 -10.77
N LEU A 24 -11.51 -2.42 -10.79
CA LEU A 24 -12.23 -1.89 -11.95
C LEU A 24 -11.33 -1.74 -13.19
N MET A 25 -10.06 -1.38 -13.00
CA MET A 25 -9.10 -1.33 -14.11
C MET A 25 -8.83 -2.72 -14.70
N GLU A 26 -8.73 -3.74 -13.86
CA GLU A 26 -8.58 -5.14 -14.31
C GLU A 26 -9.83 -5.62 -15.08
N GLU A 27 -11.02 -5.14 -14.68
CA GLU A 27 -12.29 -5.37 -15.37
C GLU A 27 -12.45 -4.52 -16.64
N ASN A 28 -11.49 -3.68 -17.01
CA ASN A 28 -11.53 -2.72 -18.11
C ASN A 28 -12.66 -1.68 -18.01
N VAL A 29 -13.05 -1.32 -16.81
CA VAL A 29 -14.04 -0.26 -16.56
C VAL A 29 -13.36 1.10 -16.62
N GLU A 30 -13.70 1.91 -17.60
CA GLU A 30 -13.10 3.24 -17.79
C GLU A 30 -13.73 4.31 -16.90
N ARG A 31 -15.02 4.20 -16.65
CA ARG A 31 -15.79 5.18 -15.86
C ARG A 31 -16.72 4.50 -14.88
N ILE A 32 -16.93 5.12 -13.74
CA ILE A 32 -17.86 4.66 -12.71
C ILE A 32 -18.61 5.83 -12.09
N SER A 33 -19.91 5.63 -11.83
CA SER A 33 -20.71 6.61 -11.10
C SER A 33 -20.46 6.57 -9.60
N SER A 34 -20.76 7.65 -8.89
CA SER A 34 -20.71 7.65 -7.41
C SER A 34 -21.67 6.62 -6.80
N ASN A 35 -22.80 6.34 -7.45
CA ASN A 35 -23.74 5.34 -6.98
C ASN A 35 -23.20 3.91 -7.12
N ASP A 36 -22.57 3.57 -8.24
CA ASP A 36 -22.03 2.23 -8.43
C ASP A 36 -20.78 2.00 -7.57
N LEU A 37 -19.93 3.02 -7.44
CA LEU A 37 -18.79 2.93 -6.52
C LEU A 37 -19.23 2.81 -5.06
N SER A 38 -20.31 3.49 -4.67
CA SER A 38 -20.89 3.39 -3.32
C SER A 38 -21.37 1.99 -2.98
N LYS A 39 -21.95 1.28 -3.95
CA LYS A 39 -22.36 -0.12 -3.79
C LYS A 39 -21.15 -1.04 -3.55
N LYS A 40 -20.09 -0.88 -4.35
CA LYS A 40 -18.84 -1.66 -4.17
C LYS A 40 -18.17 -1.37 -2.82
N MET A 41 -18.16 -0.12 -2.38
CA MET A 41 -17.47 0.30 -1.16
C MET A 41 -18.32 0.23 0.10
N HIS A 42 -19.61 -0.05 0.00
CA HIS A 42 -20.57 -0.02 1.13
C HIS A 42 -20.55 1.31 1.92
N VAL A 43 -20.51 2.42 1.18
CA VAL A 43 -20.62 3.79 1.71
C VAL A 43 -21.66 4.55 0.90
N THR A 44 -22.09 5.72 1.36
CA THR A 44 -23.08 6.51 0.62
C THR A 44 -22.45 7.20 -0.60
N ALA A 45 -23.24 7.38 -1.67
CA ALA A 45 -22.80 8.13 -2.84
C ALA A 45 -22.43 9.59 -2.48
N SER A 46 -23.07 10.17 -1.46
CA SER A 46 -22.74 11.49 -0.96
C SER A 46 -21.32 11.54 -0.36
N GLN A 47 -20.95 10.50 0.42
CA GLN A 47 -19.60 10.39 0.98
C GLN A 47 -18.56 10.26 -0.14
N ILE A 48 -18.85 9.45 -1.18
CA ILE A 48 -17.98 9.33 -2.36
C ILE A 48 -17.75 10.71 -3.01
N ARG A 49 -18.83 11.45 -3.25
CA ARG A 49 -18.72 12.80 -3.85
C ARG A 49 -17.92 13.77 -2.99
N GLN A 50 -18.12 13.75 -1.67
CA GLN A 50 -17.34 14.57 -0.75
C GLN A 50 -15.86 14.22 -0.76
N ASP A 51 -15.53 12.93 -0.68
CA ASP A 51 -14.15 12.47 -0.66
C ASP A 51 -13.43 12.82 -1.97
N LEU A 52 -14.06 12.54 -3.10
CA LEU A 52 -13.46 12.77 -4.42
C LEU A 52 -13.44 14.24 -4.85
N ASN A 53 -14.23 15.08 -4.20
CA ASN A 53 -14.19 16.54 -4.44
C ASN A 53 -12.84 17.17 -4.03
N ASN A 54 -12.05 16.48 -3.21
CA ASN A 54 -10.70 16.91 -2.85
C ASN A 54 -9.70 16.80 -4.01
N PHE A 55 -10.02 16.05 -5.05
CA PHE A 55 -9.14 15.76 -6.17
C PHE A 55 -9.41 16.65 -7.41
N GLY A 56 -10.22 17.70 -7.27
CA GLY A 56 -10.60 18.57 -8.39
C GLY A 56 -11.70 17.98 -9.25
N GLY A 57 -12.20 18.71 -10.22
CA GLY A 57 -13.42 18.46 -11.00
C GLY A 57 -13.52 17.16 -11.80
N PHE A 58 -13.33 16.02 -11.17
CA PHE A 58 -13.29 14.69 -11.79
C PHE A 58 -14.62 14.10 -12.21
N GLY A 59 -15.72 14.71 -11.81
CA GLY A 59 -17.03 14.28 -12.17
C GLY A 59 -17.80 15.41 -12.84
N GLN A 60 -17.82 15.43 -14.15
CA GLN A 60 -18.92 16.13 -14.83
C GLN A 60 -20.21 15.38 -14.52
N GLN A 61 -21.23 16.11 -14.11
CA GLN A 61 -22.55 15.57 -13.85
C GLN A 61 -23.02 14.73 -15.05
N GLY A 62 -23.29 13.46 -14.84
CA GLY A 62 -23.75 12.52 -15.88
C GLY A 62 -22.67 11.63 -16.52
N TYR A 63 -21.37 11.92 -16.36
CA TYR A 63 -20.29 11.14 -17.00
C TYR A 63 -19.55 10.21 -16.06
N GLY A 64 -19.75 10.32 -14.74
CA GLY A 64 -19.01 9.55 -13.74
C GLY A 64 -17.55 9.94 -13.62
N TYR A 65 -16.83 9.17 -12.83
CA TYR A 65 -15.40 9.36 -12.58
C TYR A 65 -14.55 8.54 -13.54
N ASN A 66 -13.45 9.11 -14.00
CA ASN A 66 -12.43 8.37 -14.74
C ASN A 66 -11.65 7.47 -13.78
N VAL A 67 -11.76 6.16 -13.96
CA VAL A 67 -11.18 5.15 -13.06
C VAL A 67 -9.65 5.24 -13.04
N ARG A 68 -9.01 5.22 -14.20
CA ARG A 68 -7.54 5.28 -14.30
C ARG A 68 -6.97 6.56 -13.70
N TYR A 69 -7.60 7.69 -13.97
CA TYR A 69 -7.16 8.97 -13.46
C TYR A 69 -7.22 9.02 -11.92
N LEU A 70 -8.34 8.64 -11.32
CA LEU A 70 -8.47 8.57 -9.86
C LEU A 70 -7.48 7.59 -9.25
N TYR A 71 -7.31 6.42 -9.84
CA TYR A 71 -6.34 5.44 -9.37
C TYR A 71 -4.93 6.02 -9.33
N THR A 72 -4.51 6.71 -10.39
CA THR A 72 -3.19 7.34 -10.47
C THR A 72 -3.02 8.44 -9.44
N GLU A 73 -3.98 9.34 -9.30
CA GLU A 73 -3.88 10.47 -8.36
C GLU A 73 -3.91 10.00 -6.89
N ILE A 74 -4.75 9.03 -6.56
CA ILE A 74 -4.79 8.44 -5.23
C ILE A 74 -3.48 7.70 -4.94
N GLY A 75 -2.94 6.98 -5.91
CA GLY A 75 -1.65 6.29 -5.79
C GLY A 75 -0.51 7.24 -5.45
N LYS A 76 -0.45 8.42 -6.08
CA LYS A 76 0.54 9.47 -5.76
C LYS A 76 0.40 9.96 -4.32
N ILE A 77 -0.82 10.21 -3.85
CA ILE A 77 -1.08 10.67 -2.48
C ILE A 77 -0.66 9.60 -1.45
N LEU A 78 -0.91 8.33 -1.75
CA LEU A 78 -0.49 7.21 -0.92
C LEU A 78 1.01 6.88 -1.04
N GLY A 79 1.74 7.57 -1.93
CA GLY A 79 3.16 7.32 -2.18
C GLY A 79 3.42 5.99 -2.90
N LEU A 80 2.44 5.44 -3.63
CA LEU A 80 2.55 4.15 -4.31
C LEU A 80 3.17 4.25 -5.72
N ASP A 81 3.55 5.44 -6.12
CA ASP A 81 4.27 5.73 -7.37
C ASP A 81 5.80 5.68 -7.21
N THR A 82 6.29 5.43 -6.00
CA THR A 82 7.72 5.28 -5.66
C THR A 82 7.98 3.92 -5.02
N VAL A 83 9.26 3.50 -5.04
CA VAL A 83 9.69 2.26 -4.39
C VAL A 83 10.06 2.55 -2.94
N HIS A 84 9.50 1.77 -2.02
CA HIS A 84 9.76 1.85 -0.59
C HIS A 84 10.51 0.62 -0.10
N PRO A 85 11.82 0.71 0.17
CA PRO A 85 12.57 -0.40 0.75
C PRO A 85 12.05 -0.73 2.15
N MET A 86 11.73 -2.01 2.35
CA MET A 86 11.22 -2.49 3.65
C MET A 86 11.99 -3.70 4.16
N ILE A 87 12.01 -3.86 5.47
CA ILE A 87 12.53 -5.02 6.16
C ILE A 87 11.47 -5.66 7.04
N ILE A 88 11.63 -6.95 7.34
CA ILE A 88 10.82 -7.68 8.29
C ILE A 88 11.69 -8.07 9.47
N LEU A 89 11.24 -7.74 10.68
CA LEU A 89 11.85 -8.13 11.94
C LEU A 89 10.99 -9.22 12.59
N GLY A 90 11.49 -10.45 12.56
CA GLY A 90 10.80 -11.66 12.96
C GLY A 90 10.53 -12.59 11.77
N ALA A 91 11.22 -13.72 11.69
CA ALA A 91 11.13 -14.68 10.59
C ALA A 91 10.37 -15.96 10.98
N GLY A 92 9.40 -15.82 11.88
CA GLY A 92 8.43 -16.87 12.19
C GLY A 92 7.39 -17.06 11.08
N ASN A 93 6.33 -17.78 11.36
CA ASN A 93 5.30 -18.10 10.37
C ASN A 93 4.69 -16.83 9.73
N LEU A 94 4.37 -15.81 10.52
CA LEU A 94 3.79 -14.58 10.00
C LEU A 94 4.81 -13.79 9.18
N GLY A 95 6.05 -13.64 9.66
CA GLY A 95 7.12 -12.93 8.95
C GLY A 95 7.40 -13.57 7.59
N GLN A 96 7.52 -14.87 7.52
CA GLN A 96 7.74 -15.60 6.26
C GLN A 96 6.51 -15.51 5.33
N ALA A 97 5.30 -15.57 5.86
CA ALA A 97 4.09 -15.40 5.07
C ALA A 97 4.03 -14.00 4.42
N LEU A 98 4.38 -12.95 5.17
CA LEU A 98 4.46 -11.59 4.64
C LEU A 98 5.60 -11.44 3.62
N ALA A 99 6.77 -12.04 3.88
CA ALA A 99 7.87 -12.04 2.93
C ALA A 99 7.52 -12.70 1.59
N ASN A 100 6.66 -13.72 1.61
CA ASN A 100 6.16 -14.40 0.41
C ASN A 100 5.02 -13.67 -0.30
N TYR A 101 4.48 -12.60 0.28
CA TYR A 101 3.35 -11.90 -0.30
C TYR A 101 3.79 -11.02 -1.48
N VAL A 102 3.54 -11.51 -2.68
CA VAL A 102 4.02 -10.89 -3.95
C VAL A 102 3.40 -9.52 -4.25
N ASP A 103 2.23 -9.21 -3.71
CA ASP A 103 1.53 -7.96 -4.02
C ASP A 103 2.19 -6.73 -3.37
N PHE A 104 3.09 -6.92 -2.41
CA PHE A 104 3.89 -5.80 -1.89
C PHE A 104 4.74 -5.15 -2.99
N GLU A 105 5.44 -5.96 -3.80
CA GLU A 105 6.26 -5.42 -4.90
C GLU A 105 5.43 -4.71 -5.96
N LYS A 106 4.26 -5.24 -6.30
CA LYS A 106 3.33 -4.61 -7.24
C LYS A 106 2.87 -3.22 -6.79
N ARG A 107 2.90 -2.97 -5.47
CA ARG A 107 2.49 -1.71 -4.86
C ARG A 107 3.65 -0.81 -4.47
N GLY A 108 4.87 -1.13 -4.91
CA GLY A 108 6.07 -0.34 -4.65
C GLY A 108 6.78 -0.65 -3.34
N PHE A 109 6.37 -1.68 -2.58
CA PHE A 109 7.06 -2.10 -1.36
C PHE A 109 8.06 -3.19 -1.66
N LYS A 110 9.35 -2.87 -1.61
CA LYS A 110 10.43 -3.81 -1.92
C LYS A 110 11.05 -4.36 -0.65
N LEU A 111 10.88 -5.66 -0.40
CA LEU A 111 11.56 -6.34 0.70
C LEU A 111 13.06 -6.45 0.41
N VAL A 112 13.89 -5.90 1.30
CA VAL A 112 15.35 -5.88 1.18
C VAL A 112 16.08 -6.64 2.28
N GLY A 113 15.41 -7.00 3.37
CA GLY A 113 16.00 -7.75 4.47
C GLY A 113 14.98 -8.42 5.36
N ILE A 114 15.37 -9.54 5.95
CA ILE A 114 14.61 -10.29 6.94
C ILE A 114 15.57 -10.62 8.10
N PHE A 115 15.15 -10.34 9.32
CA PHE A 115 15.97 -10.51 10.52
C PHE A 115 15.24 -11.31 11.59
N ASP A 116 15.98 -12.14 12.31
CA ASP A 116 15.48 -12.88 13.48
C ASP A 116 16.58 -13.03 14.53
N VAL A 117 16.21 -13.37 15.75
CA VAL A 117 17.13 -13.71 16.83
C VAL A 117 17.45 -15.21 16.91
N ASN A 118 16.66 -16.05 16.23
CA ASN A 118 16.81 -17.50 16.23
C ASN A 118 17.93 -17.92 15.26
N PRO A 119 19.08 -18.43 15.77
CA PRO A 119 20.20 -18.81 14.92
C PRO A 119 19.90 -19.98 13.97
N VAL A 120 18.87 -20.77 14.25
CA VAL A 120 18.45 -21.87 13.37
C VAL A 120 17.91 -21.36 12.04
N LEU A 121 17.40 -20.13 12.02
CA LEU A 121 16.82 -19.52 10.81
C LEU A 121 17.88 -18.80 9.96
N GLU A 122 19.07 -18.56 10.48
CA GLU A 122 20.14 -17.84 9.78
C GLU A 122 20.49 -18.53 8.44
N GLY A 123 20.55 -17.75 7.38
CA GLY A 123 20.89 -18.21 6.03
C GLY A 123 19.77 -18.90 5.28
N ILE A 124 18.61 -19.16 5.91
CA ILE A 124 17.43 -19.65 5.19
C ILE A 124 16.93 -18.56 4.25
N ALA A 125 16.75 -18.89 2.98
CA ALA A 125 16.26 -17.95 1.98
C ALA A 125 14.73 -17.98 1.86
N VAL A 126 14.12 -16.80 1.91
CA VAL A 126 12.70 -16.60 1.60
C VAL A 126 12.62 -15.69 0.38
N ARG A 127 12.14 -16.19 -0.75
CA ARG A 127 12.12 -15.47 -2.04
C ARG A 127 13.49 -14.86 -2.43
N GLY A 128 14.56 -15.61 -2.20
CA GLY A 128 15.93 -15.17 -2.53
C GLY A 128 16.57 -14.22 -1.52
N ILE A 129 15.88 -13.88 -0.42
CA ILE A 129 16.41 -13.04 0.66
C ILE A 129 16.77 -13.93 1.82
N GLU A 130 18.05 -13.96 2.20
CA GLU A 130 18.52 -14.75 3.33
C GLU A 130 18.16 -14.08 4.66
N ILE A 131 17.67 -14.89 5.60
CA ILE A 131 17.41 -14.44 6.96
C ILE A 131 18.73 -14.17 7.64
N GLN A 132 18.89 -12.96 8.17
CA GLN A 132 20.05 -12.49 8.91
C GLN A 132 19.75 -12.41 10.40
N MET A 133 20.82 -12.41 11.20
CA MET A 133 20.68 -12.22 12.64
C MET A 133 20.36 -10.76 12.97
N LEU A 134 19.51 -10.54 13.97
CA LEU A 134 19.13 -9.19 14.40
C LEU A 134 20.35 -8.35 14.82
N SER A 135 21.42 -8.99 15.31
CA SER A 135 22.70 -8.33 15.64
C SER A 135 23.34 -7.62 14.44
N ASP A 136 23.05 -8.06 13.21
CA ASP A 136 23.60 -7.47 11.98
C ASP A 136 22.78 -6.26 11.50
N LEU A 137 21.61 -6.02 12.07
CA LEU A 137 20.71 -4.93 11.66
C LEU A 137 21.36 -3.54 11.69
N PRO A 138 22.13 -3.14 12.72
CA PRO A 138 22.76 -1.83 12.73
C PRO A 138 23.70 -1.58 11.57
N LEU A 139 24.49 -2.59 11.16
CA LEU A 139 25.36 -2.49 10.01
C LEU A 139 24.55 -2.45 8.70
N PHE A 140 23.52 -3.30 8.59
CA PHE A 140 22.63 -3.33 7.43
C PHE A 140 21.99 -1.96 7.19
N LEU A 141 21.50 -1.29 8.24
CA LEU A 141 20.88 0.05 8.15
C LEU A 141 21.87 1.16 7.77
N LYS A 142 23.16 0.96 8.01
CA LYS A 142 24.21 1.89 7.53
C LYS A 142 24.50 1.74 6.04
N GLU A 143 24.39 0.53 5.53
CA GLU A 143 24.77 0.18 4.15
C GLU A 143 23.59 0.20 3.19
N ASN A 144 22.36 0.15 3.70
CA ASN A 144 21.14 0.06 2.90
C ASN A 144 20.12 1.11 3.33
N GLU A 145 19.42 1.68 2.35
CA GLU A 145 18.27 2.52 2.60
C GLU A 145 17.07 1.67 2.98
N VAL A 146 16.43 2.00 4.10
CA VAL A 146 15.22 1.34 4.60
C VAL A 146 14.24 2.39 5.07
N GLU A 147 13.04 2.37 4.53
CA GLU A 147 11.96 3.30 4.90
C GLU A 147 10.95 2.67 5.87
N ILE A 148 10.74 1.35 5.78
CA ILE A 148 9.69 0.66 6.53
C ILE A 148 10.25 -0.58 7.20
N ALA A 149 9.93 -0.76 8.48
CA ALA A 149 10.18 -2.01 9.21
C ALA A 149 8.85 -2.61 9.67
N ILE A 150 8.62 -3.87 9.33
CA ILE A 150 7.45 -4.63 9.78
C ILE A 150 7.88 -5.52 10.93
N LEU A 151 7.24 -5.35 12.08
CA LEU A 151 7.49 -6.14 13.29
C LEU A 151 6.50 -7.31 13.36
N THR A 152 7.01 -8.52 13.29
CA THR A 152 6.24 -9.77 13.40
C THR A 152 6.72 -10.60 14.59
N LEU A 153 6.94 -9.93 15.68
CA LEU A 153 7.44 -10.50 16.94
C LEU A 153 6.28 -11.05 17.79
N PRO A 154 6.53 -12.07 18.60
CA PRO A 154 5.54 -12.52 19.58
C PRO A 154 5.17 -11.39 20.54
N LYS A 155 3.92 -11.40 20.97
CA LYS A 155 3.47 -10.47 22.02
C LYS A 155 4.16 -10.90 23.33
N ILE A 156 4.92 -9.96 23.92
CA ILE A 156 5.50 -10.15 25.25
C ILE A 156 4.42 -9.99 26.32
#